data_1e1fbd4dddca5c081e35bc636b2f031a
#
_entry.id   1e1fbd4dddca5c081e35bc636b2f031a
#
_cell.length_a   1.000
_cell.length_b   1.000
_cell.length_c   1.000
_cell.angle_alpha   90.00
_cell.angle_beta   90.00
_cell.angle_gamma   90.00
#
_symmetry.space_group_name_H-M   'P 1'
#
loop_
_entity.id
_entity.type
_entity.pdbx_description
1 polymer ?
#
loop_
_entity_poly.entity_id
_entity_poly.type
_entity_poly.pdbx_seq_one_letter_code
_entity_poly.pdbx_strand_id
1 'polypeptide(L)'
;MIDIDNFKNFNDTYGHEMGDKVLKLFAKTISNYLSDDAIFGRLGGEEFIIALPYKKIDSTIPIAEDIRKIIENLVIRVPYSELFITASFGVSDSTNAYTIDEIIKSADDMLYDAKSKGKNRVRGRIS
;
A
#
# COMPACT_ATOMS: atom_id res chain seq x y z
N MET A 1 0.18 2.90 5.59
CA MET A 1 0.73 3.67 4.45
C MET A 1 1.21 2.73 3.39
N ILE A 2 0.83 2.98 2.15
CA ILE A 2 1.13 2.10 1.02
C ILE A 2 1.64 2.95 -0.13
N ASP A 3 2.63 2.42 -0.85
CA ASP A 3 3.17 3.09 -2.02
C ASP A 3 3.48 2.03 -3.09
N ILE A 4 3.03 2.26 -4.31
CA ILE A 4 3.31 1.35 -5.43
C ILE A 4 4.79 1.47 -5.79
N ASP A 5 5.49 0.35 -5.81
CA ASP A 5 6.92 0.32 -6.08
C ASP A 5 7.23 0.69 -7.53
N ASN A 6 8.22 1.56 -7.72
CA ASN A 6 8.73 1.95 -9.04
C ASN A 6 7.66 2.53 -9.98
N PHE A 7 6.64 3.19 -9.44
CA PHE A 7 5.52 3.67 -10.24
C PHE A 7 5.94 4.74 -11.28
N LYS A 8 6.89 5.60 -10.93
CA LYS A 8 7.44 6.56 -11.90
C LYS A 8 8.06 5.85 -13.10
N ASN A 9 8.88 4.82 -12.86
CA ASN A 9 9.47 4.04 -13.93
C ASN A 9 8.41 3.32 -14.77
N PHE A 10 7.34 2.84 -14.12
CA PHE A 10 6.21 2.24 -14.81
C PHE A 10 5.57 3.24 -15.78
N ASN A 11 5.28 4.45 -15.32
CA ASN A 11 4.72 5.52 -16.16
C ASN A 11 5.67 5.90 -17.30
N ASP A 12 6.96 6.03 -17.01
CA ASP A 12 7.95 6.37 -18.02
C ASP A 12 8.04 5.30 -19.12
N THR A 13 7.83 4.04 -18.77
CA THR A 13 7.90 2.92 -19.71
C THR A 13 6.59 2.71 -20.48
N TYR A 14 5.45 2.79 -19.79
CA TYR A 14 4.14 2.39 -20.35
C TYR A 14 3.17 3.55 -20.57
N GLY A 15 3.52 4.76 -20.13
CA GLY A 15 2.70 5.95 -20.29
C GLY A 15 1.73 6.20 -19.14
N HIS A 16 1.31 7.45 -19.01
CA HIS A 16 0.41 7.90 -17.93
C HIS A 16 -0.98 7.26 -18.00
N GLU A 17 -1.49 6.98 -19.18
CA GLU A 17 -2.78 6.30 -19.33
C GLU A 17 -2.76 4.91 -18.72
N MET A 18 -1.68 4.16 -18.93
CA MET A 18 -1.49 2.85 -18.31
C MET A 18 -1.30 2.98 -16.81
N GLY A 19 -0.55 3.98 -16.36
CA GLY A 19 -0.41 4.30 -14.94
C GLY A 19 -1.74 4.55 -14.25
N ASP A 20 -2.63 5.31 -14.90
CA ASP A 20 -3.97 5.57 -14.38
C ASP A 20 -4.81 4.29 -14.27
N LYS A 21 -4.71 3.42 -15.26
CA LYS A 21 -5.39 2.11 -15.20
C LYS A 21 -4.88 1.26 -14.04
N VAL A 22 -3.58 1.26 -13.83
CA VAL A 22 -2.95 0.54 -12.71
C VAL A 22 -3.42 1.08 -11.37
N LEU A 23 -3.46 2.41 -11.22
CA LEU A 23 -3.96 3.04 -9.99
C LEU A 23 -5.40 2.65 -9.69
N LYS A 24 -6.26 2.65 -10.71
CA LYS A 24 -7.67 2.25 -10.55
C LYS A 24 -7.80 0.77 -10.19
N LEU A 25 -7.05 -0.09 -10.85
CA LEU A 25 -7.07 -1.52 -10.58
C LEU A 25 -6.52 -1.82 -9.18
N PHE A 26 -5.46 -1.16 -8.78
CA PHE A 26 -4.87 -1.24 -7.45
C PHE A 26 -5.89 -0.88 -6.37
N ALA A 27 -6.52 0.29 -6.52
CA ALA A 27 -7.53 0.77 -5.57
C ALA A 27 -8.72 -0.18 -5.48
N LYS A 28 -9.23 -0.65 -6.61
CA LYS A 28 -10.35 -1.59 -6.66
C LYS A 28 -10.00 -2.92 -5.98
N THR A 29 -8.81 -3.43 -6.25
CA THR A 29 -8.34 -4.70 -5.68
C THR A 29 -8.26 -4.61 -4.16
N ILE A 30 -7.71 -3.55 -3.62
CA ILE A 30 -7.64 -3.33 -2.17
C ILE A 30 -9.03 -3.14 -1.57
N SER A 31 -9.88 -2.32 -2.19
CA SER A 31 -11.24 -2.08 -1.71
C SER A 31 -12.05 -3.38 -1.63
N ASN A 32 -11.90 -4.26 -2.59
CA ASN A 32 -12.60 -5.55 -2.60
C ASN A 32 -12.14 -6.50 -1.49
N TYR A 33 -10.91 -6.36 -1.05
CA TYR A 33 -10.35 -7.17 0.04
C TYR A 33 -10.76 -6.66 1.42
N LEU A 34 -10.82 -5.34 1.60
CA LEU A 34 -11.04 -4.72 2.91
C LEU A 34 -12.46 -4.96 3.42
N SER A 35 -12.59 -5.08 4.74
CA SER A 35 -13.88 -5.10 5.42
C SER A 35 -14.53 -3.72 5.39
N ASP A 36 -15.85 -3.68 5.62
CA ASP A 36 -16.65 -2.45 5.50
C ASP A 36 -16.25 -1.35 6.50
N ASP A 37 -15.67 -1.72 7.64
CA ASP A 37 -15.23 -0.76 8.66
C ASP A 37 -13.86 -0.14 8.38
N ALA A 38 -13.15 -0.63 7.38
CA ALA A 38 -11.88 -0.05 6.98
C ALA A 38 -12.08 1.29 6.26
N ILE A 39 -11.17 2.22 6.50
CA ILE A 39 -11.14 3.49 5.79
C ILE A 39 -9.97 3.42 4.81
N PHE A 40 -10.24 3.64 3.53
CA PHE A 40 -9.25 3.56 2.49
C PHE A 40 -9.28 4.82 1.63
N GLY A 41 -8.13 5.41 1.39
CA GLY A 41 -8.02 6.62 0.60
C GLY A 41 -6.69 6.73 -0.12
N ARG A 42 -6.69 7.56 -1.15
CA ARG A 42 -5.48 7.95 -1.88
C ARG A 42 -4.98 9.28 -1.34
N LEU A 43 -3.70 9.33 -0.96
CA LEU A 43 -3.09 10.57 -0.48
C LEU A 43 -2.59 11.44 -1.62
N GLY A 44 -2.18 10.85 -2.72
CA GLY A 44 -1.68 11.54 -3.90
C GLY A 44 -0.69 10.65 -4.65
N GLY A 45 -0.51 10.88 -5.95
CA GLY A 45 0.38 10.06 -6.75
C GLY A 45 0.06 8.58 -6.65
N GLU A 46 1.02 7.80 -6.20
CA GLU A 46 0.92 6.36 -5.96
C GLU A 46 0.82 5.99 -4.48
N GLU A 47 0.52 6.95 -3.61
CA GLU A 47 0.43 6.73 -2.16
C GLU A 47 -1.00 6.57 -1.70
N PHE A 48 -1.23 5.58 -0.84
CA PHE A 48 -2.53 5.25 -0.28
C PHE A 48 -2.44 5.05 1.21
N ILE A 49 -3.57 5.20 1.88
CA ILE A 49 -3.68 4.99 3.32
C ILE A 49 -4.88 4.08 3.62
N ILE A 50 -4.68 3.16 4.56
CA ILE A 50 -5.74 2.34 5.12
C ILE A 50 -5.73 2.56 6.63
N ALA A 51 -6.91 2.87 7.19
CA ALA A 51 -7.11 2.89 8.63
C ALA A 51 -8.03 1.75 9.03
N LEU A 52 -7.61 0.96 10.01
CA LEU A 52 -8.34 -0.19 10.51
C LEU A 52 -8.75 0.08 11.95
N PRO A 53 -10.00 0.55 12.19
CA PRO A 53 -10.47 0.83 13.54
C PRO A 53 -10.40 -0.41 14.44
N TYR A 54 -10.04 -0.20 15.71
CA TYR A 54 -10.01 -1.22 16.77
C TYR A 54 -9.02 -2.36 16.55
N LYS A 55 -8.04 -2.18 15.65
CA LYS A 55 -6.99 -3.17 15.42
C LYS A 55 -5.63 -2.66 15.87
N LYS A 56 -4.86 -3.54 16.47
CA LYS A 56 -3.47 -3.29 16.85
C LYS A 56 -2.53 -3.86 15.79
N ILE A 57 -1.25 -3.55 15.93
CA ILE A 57 -0.26 -3.90 14.92
C ILE A 57 -0.19 -5.41 14.65
N ASP A 58 -0.37 -6.26 15.67
CA ASP A 58 -0.34 -7.71 15.51
C ASP A 58 -1.46 -8.24 14.60
N SER A 59 -2.60 -7.54 14.54
CA SER A 59 -3.71 -7.88 13.64
C SER A 59 -3.58 -7.19 12.29
N THR A 60 -2.92 -6.05 12.24
CA THR A 60 -2.82 -5.23 11.03
C THR A 60 -1.72 -5.73 10.08
N ILE A 61 -0.58 -6.18 10.62
CA ILE A 61 0.51 -6.70 9.78
C ILE A 61 0.07 -7.88 8.90
N PRO A 62 -0.64 -8.90 9.42
CA PRO A 62 -1.14 -9.98 8.57
C PRO A 62 -2.07 -9.50 7.44
N ILE A 63 -2.92 -8.52 7.72
CA ILE A 63 -3.79 -7.92 6.70
C ILE A 63 -2.96 -7.24 5.62
N ALA A 64 -1.96 -6.47 6.00
CA ALA A 64 -1.05 -5.81 5.06
C ALA A 64 -0.28 -6.85 4.22
N GLU A 65 0.18 -7.95 4.82
CA GLU A 65 0.85 -9.03 4.10
C GLU A 65 -0.07 -9.71 3.09
N ASP A 66 -1.33 -9.93 3.43
CA ASP A 66 -2.30 -10.49 2.49
C ASP A 66 -2.49 -9.54 1.30
N ILE A 67 -2.65 -8.25 1.55
CA ILE A 67 -2.79 -7.25 0.49
C ILE A 67 -1.54 -7.21 -0.38
N ARG A 68 -0.36 -7.23 0.22
CA ARG A 68 0.91 -7.23 -0.52
C ARG A 68 0.98 -8.41 -1.50
N LYS A 69 0.62 -9.60 -1.04
CA LYS A 69 0.61 -10.81 -1.87
C LYS A 69 -0.41 -10.75 -2.99
N ILE A 70 -1.60 -10.22 -2.71
CA ILE A 70 -2.65 -10.03 -3.72
C ILE A 70 -2.14 -9.09 -4.82
N ILE A 71 -1.50 -7.99 -4.45
CA ILE A 71 -0.94 -7.03 -5.41
C ILE A 71 0.20 -7.65 -6.21
N GLU A 72 1.10 -8.38 -5.56
CA GLU A 72 2.21 -9.06 -6.23
C GLU A 72 1.74 -10.04 -7.29
N ASN A 73 0.63 -10.71 -7.05
CA ASN A 73 0.05 -11.71 -7.96
C ASN A 73 -0.98 -11.13 -8.94
N LEU A 74 -1.22 -9.83 -8.89
CA LEU A 74 -2.16 -9.16 -9.77
C LEU A 74 -1.60 -9.10 -11.20
N VAL A 75 -2.35 -9.62 -12.15
CA VAL A 75 -1.97 -9.60 -13.56
C VAL A 75 -2.62 -8.40 -14.25
N ILE A 76 -1.80 -7.54 -14.82
CA ILE A 76 -2.26 -6.38 -15.59
C ILE A 76 -2.13 -6.75 -17.06
N ARG A 77 -3.26 -6.99 -17.73
CA ARG A 77 -3.28 -7.43 -19.12
C ARG A 77 -3.22 -6.25 -20.07
N VAL A 78 -2.26 -6.31 -20.97
CA VAL A 78 -2.12 -5.38 -22.09
C VAL A 78 -1.97 -6.20 -23.37
N PRO A 79 -2.16 -5.59 -24.57
CA PRO A 79 -1.94 -6.32 -25.81
C PRO A 79 -0.52 -6.89 -25.87
N TYR A 80 -0.44 -8.19 -26.10
CA TYR A 80 0.81 -8.94 -26.28
C TYR A 80 1.67 -9.10 -25.03
N SER A 81 1.17 -8.71 -23.83
CA SER A 81 1.99 -8.78 -22.61
C SER A 81 1.14 -8.86 -21.35
N GLU A 82 1.79 -9.26 -20.26
CA GLU A 82 1.24 -9.18 -18.92
C GLU A 82 2.21 -8.35 -18.06
N LEU A 83 1.68 -7.39 -17.30
CA LEU A 83 2.47 -6.54 -16.44
C LEU A 83 2.19 -6.87 -14.98
N PHE A 84 3.18 -6.63 -14.14
CA PHE A 84 3.11 -6.87 -12.70
C PHE A 84 3.62 -5.66 -11.94
N ILE A 85 3.07 -5.44 -10.77
CA ILE A 85 3.52 -4.40 -9.85
C ILE A 85 3.69 -5.02 -8.47
N THR A 86 4.44 -4.34 -7.63
CA THR A 86 4.50 -4.62 -6.19
C THR A 86 4.25 -3.33 -5.42
N ALA A 87 4.01 -3.46 -4.14
CA ALA A 87 3.83 -2.31 -3.26
C ALA A 87 4.57 -2.54 -1.95
N SER A 88 4.98 -1.44 -1.34
CA SER A 88 5.60 -1.42 -0.03
C SER A 88 4.63 -0.85 0.99
N PHE A 89 4.70 -1.33 2.22
CA PHE A 89 3.73 -1.04 3.28
C PHE A 89 4.44 -0.63 4.55
N GLY A 90 3.98 0.45 5.16
CA GLY A 90 4.36 0.84 6.50
C GLY A 90 3.16 0.79 7.43
N VAL A 91 3.31 0.12 8.57
CA VAL A 91 2.21 -0.14 9.51
C VAL A 91 2.58 0.40 10.89
N SER A 92 1.62 1.08 11.52
CA SER A 92 1.72 1.45 12.92
C SER A 92 0.33 1.35 13.56
N ASP A 93 0.28 1.52 14.87
CA ASP A 93 -1.00 1.59 15.60
C ASP A 93 -0.99 2.72 16.61
N SER A 94 -2.10 2.87 17.33
CA SER A 94 -2.28 3.97 18.29
C SER A 94 -1.64 3.73 19.66
N THR A 95 -0.92 2.63 19.85
CA THR A 95 -0.24 2.35 21.13
C THR A 95 0.77 3.43 21.41
N ASN A 96 0.81 4.14 22.41
CA ASN A 96 1.71 5.25 22.74
C ASN A 96 1.55 6.51 21.88
N ALA A 97 0.58 6.57 20.97
CA ALA A 97 0.32 7.78 20.18
C ALA A 97 -0.75 8.63 20.84
N TYR A 98 -0.57 9.95 20.80
CA TYR A 98 -1.55 10.91 21.29
C TYR A 98 -2.35 11.56 20.16
N THR A 99 -1.84 11.51 18.93
CA THR A 99 -2.49 12.15 17.78
C THR A 99 -2.46 11.22 16.58
N ILE A 100 -3.37 11.46 15.65
CA ILE A 100 -3.40 10.76 14.36
C ILE A 100 -2.11 11.04 13.57
N ASP A 101 -1.60 12.27 13.64
CA ASP A 101 -0.36 12.65 12.94
C ASP A 101 0.83 11.81 13.40
N GLU A 102 0.91 11.46 14.68
CA GLU A 102 1.96 10.58 15.20
C GLU A 102 1.85 9.16 14.64
N ILE A 103 0.63 8.64 14.50
CA ILE A 103 0.39 7.31 13.92
C ILE A 103 0.81 7.31 12.45
N ILE A 104 0.38 8.31 11.70
CA ILE A 104 0.70 8.44 10.29
C ILE A 104 2.21 8.58 10.08
N LYS A 105 2.87 9.42 10.88
CA LYS A 105 4.32 9.59 10.81
C LYS A 105 5.06 8.30 11.06
N SER A 106 4.65 7.54 12.05
CA SER A 106 5.25 6.24 12.38
C SER A 106 5.07 5.24 11.23
N ALA A 107 3.89 5.18 10.63
CA ALA A 107 3.63 4.33 9.47
C ALA A 107 4.45 4.78 8.26
N ASP A 108 4.61 6.08 8.06
CA ASP A 108 5.40 6.64 6.97
C ASP A 108 6.90 6.30 7.12
N ASP A 109 7.43 6.39 8.35
CA ASP A 109 8.79 5.96 8.65
C ASP A 109 9.01 4.48 8.32
N MET A 110 8.01 3.64 8.61
CA MET A 110 8.06 2.22 8.30
C MET A 110 7.94 1.93 6.80
N LEU A 111 7.16 2.74 6.09
CA LEU A 111 7.11 2.66 4.63
C LEU A 111 8.48 2.97 4.01
N TYR A 112 9.13 4.02 4.50
CA TYR A 112 10.50 4.35 4.08
C TYR A 112 11.46 3.18 4.35
N ASP A 113 11.35 2.56 5.52
CA ASP A 113 12.15 1.39 5.88
C ASP A 113 11.91 0.21 4.93
N ALA A 114 10.63 -0.05 4.58
CA ALA A 114 10.28 -1.09 3.63
C ALA A 114 10.93 -0.85 2.26
N LYS A 115 10.89 0.38 1.78
CA LYS A 115 11.49 0.75 0.50
C LYS A 115 13.01 0.64 0.52
N SER A 116 13.66 1.07 1.59
CA SER A 116 15.12 1.00 1.72
C SER A 116 15.63 -0.43 1.89
N LYS A 117 14.80 -1.35 2.40
CA LYS A 117 15.15 -2.76 2.61
C LYS A 117 14.92 -3.63 1.38
N GLY A 118 14.41 -3.09 0.29
CA GLY A 118 14.26 -3.82 -0.98
C GLY A 118 12.87 -3.81 -1.57
N LYS A 119 11.94 -3.03 -1.03
CA LYS A 119 10.57 -2.91 -1.56
C LYS A 119 9.77 -4.21 -1.43
N ASN A 120 8.55 -4.21 -1.91
CA ASN A 120 7.66 -5.38 -1.90
C ASN A 120 7.65 -6.08 -0.54
N ARG A 121 7.35 -5.33 0.51
CA ARG A 121 7.33 -5.85 1.89
C ARG A 121 6.54 -4.97 2.82
N VAL A 122 6.21 -5.54 3.94
CA VAL A 122 5.55 -4.86 5.05
C VAL A 122 6.57 -4.63 6.17
N ARG A 123 6.62 -3.42 6.67
CA ARG A 123 7.37 -3.07 7.87
C ARG A 123 6.43 -2.38 8.84
N GLY A 124 6.58 -2.67 10.11
CA GLY A 124 5.70 -2.08 11.11
C GLY A 124 6.36 -1.90 12.47
N ARG A 125 5.83 -0.94 13.21
CA ARG A 125 6.19 -0.70 14.61
C ARG A 125 5.02 -0.04 15.33
N ILE A 126 4.91 -0.24 16.62
CA ILE A 126 3.97 0.53 17.44
C ILE A 126 4.42 2.00 17.52
N SER A 127 3.46 2.89 17.56
CA SER A 127 3.72 4.34 17.64
C SER A 127 4.24 4.76 19.00
#